data_54558f3a7a24f4210c99a5ce9f5bf44e
#
_entry.id   54558f3a7a24f4210c99a5ce9f5bf44e
#
_cell.length_a   1.000
_cell.length_b   1.000
_cell.length_c   1.000
_cell.angle_alpha   90.00
_cell.angle_beta   90.00
_cell.angle_gamma   90.00
#
_symmetry.space_group_name_H-M   'P 1'
#
loop_
_entity.id
_entity.type
_entity.pdbx_description
1 polymer ?
#
loop_
_entity_poly.entity_id
_entity_poly.type
_entity_poly.pdbx_seq_one_letter_code
_entity_poly.pdbx_strand_id
1 'polypeptide(L)' 'MWNLEGQIVRGYYFGVPVEGVVTLSRVKFGGEVQHTVDLFFPITLFGAERTIVLLDANEVAHVEYESITACEFD' A
#
# COMPACT_ATOMS: atom_id res chain seq x y z
N MET A 1 -7.06 2.55 -13.61
CA MET A 1 -7.60 3.34 -12.51
C MET A 1 -6.48 3.58 -11.49
N TRP A 2 -6.32 4.82 -11.10
CA TRP A 2 -5.18 5.15 -10.23
C TRP A 2 -5.54 5.15 -8.75
N ASN A 3 -6.81 5.28 -8.42
CA ASN A 3 -7.24 5.42 -7.02
C ASN A 3 -7.44 4.04 -6.41
N LEU A 4 -6.65 3.72 -5.40
CA LEU A 4 -6.71 2.42 -4.74
C LEU A 4 -7.24 2.52 -3.32
N GLU A 5 -7.85 3.63 -2.97
CA GLU A 5 -8.34 3.82 -1.60
C GLU A 5 -9.28 2.70 -1.21
N GLY A 6 -9.05 2.16 -0.02
CA GLY A 6 -9.85 1.08 0.50
C GLY A 6 -9.39 -0.31 0.09
N GLN A 7 -8.38 -0.40 -0.77
CA GLN A 7 -7.92 -1.70 -1.25
C GLN A 7 -6.66 -2.13 -0.51
N ILE A 8 -6.46 -3.43 -0.46
CA ILE A 8 -5.29 -4.01 0.19
C ILE A 8 -4.20 -4.18 -0.86
N VAL A 9 -3.02 -3.68 -0.54
CA VAL A 9 -1.91 -3.70 -1.49
C VAL A 9 -0.67 -4.23 -0.80
N ARG A 10 0.27 -4.69 -1.60
CA ARG A 10 1.61 -5.06 -1.18
C ARG A 10 2.61 -4.22 -1.95
N GLY A 11 3.75 -4.01 -1.35
CA GLY A 11 4.80 -3.28 -2.01
C GLY A 11 6.07 -3.34 -1.21
N TYR A 12 7.00 -2.50 -1.60
CA TYR A 12 8.28 -2.40 -0.91
C TYR A 12 8.52 -0.95 -0.54
N TYR A 13 8.91 -0.73 0.70
CA TYR A 13 9.23 0.59 1.20
C TYR A 13 10.70 0.55 1.62
N PHE A 14 11.55 1.21 0.83
CA PHE A 14 13.01 1.17 1.03
C PHE A 14 13.50 -0.27 1.13
N GLY A 15 13.00 -1.12 0.23
CA GLY A 15 13.44 -2.50 0.19
C GLY A 15 12.80 -3.41 1.22
N VAL A 16 11.94 -2.89 2.08
CA VAL A 16 11.27 -3.67 3.10
C VAL A 16 9.87 -4.03 2.59
N PRO A 17 9.51 -5.31 2.57
CA PRO A 17 8.16 -5.68 2.13
C PRO A 17 7.12 -5.19 3.11
N VAL A 18 6.06 -4.61 2.58
CA VAL A 18 4.98 -4.06 3.39
C VAL A 18 3.65 -4.48 2.80
N GLU A 19 2.64 -4.49 3.65
CA GLU A 19 1.29 -4.84 3.24
C GLU A 19 0.32 -4.08 4.10
N GLY A 20 -0.75 -3.56 3.48
CA GLY A 20 -1.73 -2.81 4.23
C GLY A 20 -2.85 -2.34 3.35
N VAL A 21 -3.67 -1.46 3.89
CA VAL A 21 -4.80 -0.90 3.17
C VAL A 21 -4.50 0.54 2.78
N VAL A 22 -4.86 0.89 1.56
CA VAL A 22 -4.66 2.26 1.08
C VAL A 22 -5.73 3.14 1.69
N THR A 23 -5.30 4.16 2.41
CA THR A 23 -6.24 5.10 3.01
C THR A 23 -6.41 6.37 2.19
N LEU A 24 -5.45 6.67 1.32
CA LEU A 24 -5.51 7.84 0.49
C LEU A 24 -4.68 7.62 -0.76
N SER A 25 -5.27 7.91 -1.91
CA SER A 25 -4.54 7.94 -3.18
C SER A 25 -4.63 9.34 -3.73
N ARG A 26 -3.52 9.86 -4.22
CA ARG A 26 -3.54 11.19 -4.80
C ARG A 26 -2.52 11.29 -5.92
N VAL A 27 -2.78 12.23 -6.80
CA VAL A 27 -1.89 12.52 -7.92
C VAL A 27 -0.99 13.67 -7.50
N LYS A 28 0.31 13.42 -7.55
CA LYS A 28 1.28 14.44 -7.20
C LYS A 28 1.47 15.41 -8.36
N PHE A 29 2.06 16.54 -8.05
CA PHE A 29 2.48 17.47 -9.09
C PHE A 29 3.42 16.74 -10.05
N GLY A 30 3.10 16.77 -11.31
CA GLY A 30 3.84 16.02 -12.30
C GLY A 30 3.14 14.76 -12.77
N GLY A 31 2.00 14.41 -12.16
CA GLY A 31 1.17 13.33 -12.64
C GLY A 31 1.42 11.97 -12.02
N GLU A 32 2.39 11.86 -11.13
CA GLU A 32 2.64 10.58 -10.46
C GLU A 32 1.63 10.35 -9.36
N VAL A 33 1.26 9.08 -9.16
CA VAL A 33 0.28 8.71 -8.15
C VAL A 33 1.01 8.19 -6.92
N GLN A 34 0.56 8.64 -5.75
CA GLN A 34 1.12 8.23 -4.48
C GLN A 34 0.00 7.71 -3.60
N HIS A 35 0.27 6.59 -2.95
CA HIS A 35 -0.72 5.96 -2.07
C HIS A 35 -0.22 5.99 -0.64
N THR A 36 -1.11 6.36 0.28
CA THR A 36 -0.84 6.27 1.71
C THR A 36 -1.37 4.92 2.16
N VAL A 37 -0.51 4.11 2.73
CA VAL A 37 -0.84 2.74 3.11
C VAL A 37 -0.76 2.62 4.62
N ASP A 38 -1.86 2.18 5.22
CA ASP A 38 -1.93 1.90 6.65
C ASP A 38 -1.53 0.43 6.82
N LEU A 39 -0.37 0.21 7.38
CA LEU A 39 0.23 -1.13 7.41
C LEU A 39 -0.48 -2.03 8.40
N PHE A 40 -0.65 -3.29 8.00
CA PHE A 40 -1.18 -4.30 8.92
C PHE A 40 -0.19 -4.60 10.03
N PHE A 41 1.10 -4.54 9.73
CA PHE A 41 2.14 -4.84 10.71
C PHE A 41 3.17 -3.72 10.66
N PRO A 42 3.55 -3.17 11.82
CA PRO A 42 4.56 -2.11 11.83
C PRO A 42 5.89 -2.61 11.31
N ILE A 43 6.64 -1.70 10.72
CA ILE A 43 8.02 -2.00 10.31
C ILE A 43 8.95 -1.03 11.01
N THR A 44 10.20 -1.45 11.18
CA THR A 44 11.22 -0.60 11.75
C THR A 44 12.19 -0.21 10.65
N LEU A 45 12.39 1.08 10.48
CA LEU A 45 13.25 1.59 9.43
C LEU A 45 14.00 2.78 9.97
N PHE A 46 15.33 2.79 9.77
CA PHE A 46 16.17 3.89 10.23
C PHE A 46 15.98 4.17 11.71
N GLY A 47 15.76 3.10 12.50
CA GLY A 47 15.62 3.25 13.94
C GLY A 47 14.26 3.74 14.40
N ALA A 48 13.29 3.85 13.52
CA ALA A 48 11.96 4.33 13.86
C ALA A 48 10.92 3.32 13.41
N GLU A 49 9.91 3.11 14.24
CA GLU A 49 8.80 2.24 13.89
C GLU A 49 7.80 3.01 13.05
N ARG A 50 7.31 2.38 11.98
CA ARG A 50 6.36 3.01 11.09
C ARG A 50 5.15 2.14 10.92
N THR A 51 3.97 2.75 10.99
CA THR A 51 2.71 2.06 10.75
C THR A 51 2.01 2.56 9.51
N ILE A 52 2.45 3.68 8.97
CA ILE A 52 1.89 4.27 7.75
C ILE A 52 3.06 4.62 6.85
N VAL A 53 2.96 4.24 5.59
CA VAL A 53 4.00 4.54 4.62
C VAL A 53 3.36 5.13 3.37
N LEU A 54 4.18 5.83 2.59
CA LEU A 54 3.78 6.38 1.31
C LEU A 54 4.46 5.58 0.22
N LEU A 55 3.68 5.04 -0.69
CA LEU A 55 4.20 4.25 -1.80
C LEU A 55 3.79 4.90 -3.11
N ASP A 56 4.74 5.03 -4.02
CA ASP A 56 4.42 5.45 -5.37
C ASP A 56 3.76 4.31 -6.11
N ALA A 57 3.06 4.64 -7.18
CA ALA A 57 2.31 3.61 -7.91
C ALA A 57 3.21 2.47 -8.37
N ASN A 58 4.44 2.78 -8.75
CA ASN A 58 5.34 1.75 -9.25
C ASN A 58 5.94 0.91 -8.13
N GLU A 59 5.74 1.29 -6.88
CA GLU A 59 6.20 0.52 -5.74
C GLU A 59 5.16 -0.44 -5.21
N VAL A 60 3.94 -0.34 -5.70
CA VAL A 60 2.86 -1.23 -5.29
C VAL A 60 2.93 -2.48 -6.15
N ALA A 61 3.21 -3.61 -5.51
CA ALA A 61 3.45 -4.84 -6.27
C ALA A 61 2.17 -5.57 -6.62
N HIS A 62 1.14 -5.44 -5.80
CA HIS A 62 -0.02 -6.29 -6.00
C HIS A 62 -1.21 -5.80 -5.18
N VAL A 63 -2.40 -5.93 -5.75
CA VAL A 63 -3.64 -5.59 -5.08
C VAL A 63 -4.32 -6.88 -4.68
N GLU A 64 -4.58 -7.04 -3.39
CA GLU A 64 -4.97 -8.32 -2.84
C GLU A 64 -6.46 -8.48 -2.59
N TYR A 65 -7.23 -7.43 -2.71
CA TYR A 65 -8.59 -7.51 -2.23
C TYR A 65 -9.41 -8.55 -2.98
N GLU A 66 -9.11 -8.81 -4.23
CA GLU A 66 -9.87 -9.80 -4.98
C GLU A 66 -9.62 -11.20 -4.46
N SER A 67 -8.40 -11.47 -4.09
CA SER A 67 -8.08 -12.76 -3.53
C SER A 67 -8.83 -13.00 -2.23
N ILE A 68 -8.93 -11.97 -1.42
CA ILE A 68 -9.64 -12.06 -0.17
C ILE A 68 -11.11 -12.35 -0.42
N THR A 69 -11.69 -11.65 -1.37
CA THR A 69 -13.08 -11.84 -1.70
C THR A 69 -13.35 -13.27 -2.17
N ALA A 70 -12.46 -13.78 -2.99
CA ALA A 70 -12.63 -15.14 -3.49
C ALA A 70 -12.63 -16.14 -2.36
N CYS A 71 -11.78 -15.93 -1.37
CA CYS A 71 -11.71 -16.85 -0.25
C CYS A 71 -12.97 -16.88 0.56
N GLU A 72 -13.71 -15.82 0.56
CA GLU A 72 -14.89 -15.76 1.39
C GLU A 72 -16.02 -16.65 0.94
N PHE A 73 -15.97 -17.09 -0.27
CA PHE A 73 -17.07 -17.85 -0.79
C PHE A 73 -16.94 -19.34 -0.59
N ASP A 74 -15.95 -19.75 0.08
CA ASP A 74 -15.75 -21.17 0.31
C ASP A 74 -16.40 -21.72 1.55
#